data_b3a19fd8513e75baa252b2616b02d116
#
_entry.id   b3a19fd8513e75baa252b2616b02d116
#
_cell.length_a   1.000
_cell.length_b   1.000
_cell.length_c   1.000
_cell.angle_alpha   90.00
_cell.angle_beta   90.00
_cell.angle_gamma   90.00
#
_symmetry.space_group_name_H-M   'P 1'
#
loop_
_entity.id
_entity.type
_entity.pdbx_description
1 polymer ?
#
loop_
_entity_poly.entity_id
_entity_poly.type
_entity_poly.pdbx_seq_one_letter_code
_entity_poly.pdbx_strand_id
1 'polypeptide(L)'
;MLITALLLAAAGPAEWRASPLHDPVTLYRIDRPRSPVPGPPEGVESLTTAQVAARMGRALLIDVSPAEEARRDPVSGRWTLARPAQSIPGAVWFPEAGRAPGNTAIIAHFTATVPQLAAGRPVIIFCLADCWMSWNAALRLHRMGLKVAWYGAGRDGWASDQRSLAPVIPFVNKEK
;
A
#
# COMPACT_ATOMS: atom_id res chain seq x y z
N MET A 1 38.28 24.70 3.14
CA MET A 1 37.25 23.99 2.33
C MET A 1 35.97 23.95 3.12
N LEU A 2 35.03 24.84 2.81
CA LEU A 2 33.69 24.81 3.42
C LEU A 2 32.82 23.82 2.63
N ILE A 3 32.39 22.74 3.27
CA ILE A 3 31.42 21.80 2.70
C ILE A 3 30.05 22.40 3.00
N THR A 4 29.44 22.98 1.97
CA THR A 4 28.04 23.45 2.05
C THR A 4 27.15 22.22 1.98
N ALA A 5 26.61 21.78 3.13
CA ALA A 5 25.59 20.77 3.19
C ALA A 5 24.29 21.33 2.58
N LEU A 6 23.93 20.81 1.42
CA LEU A 6 22.65 21.10 0.78
C LEU A 6 21.56 20.35 1.56
N LEU A 7 20.87 21.06 2.46
CA LEU A 7 19.66 20.57 3.10
C LEU A 7 18.58 20.44 2.01
N LEU A 8 18.30 19.23 1.53
CA LEU A 8 17.06 18.98 0.82
C LEU A 8 15.91 19.18 1.82
N ALA A 9 15.26 20.32 1.75
CA ALA A 9 14.02 20.55 2.45
C ALA A 9 12.98 19.54 1.93
N ALA A 10 12.46 18.68 2.80
CA ALA A 10 11.31 17.85 2.48
C ALA A 10 10.15 18.79 2.10
N ALA A 11 9.64 18.66 0.89
CA ALA A 11 8.51 19.45 0.42
C ALA A 11 7.35 19.36 1.44
N GLY A 12 6.90 20.50 1.95
CA GLY A 12 5.82 20.54 2.91
C GLY A 12 4.49 20.03 2.34
N PRO A 13 3.49 19.72 3.19
CA PRO A 13 2.23 19.08 2.76
C PRO A 13 1.45 19.85 1.67
N ALA A 14 1.75 21.13 1.44
CA ALA A 14 1.07 21.95 0.44
C ALA A 14 1.67 21.84 -0.97
N GLU A 15 2.96 21.56 -1.10
CA GLU A 15 3.64 21.57 -2.41
C GLU A 15 3.34 20.35 -3.27
N TRP A 16 3.17 19.16 -2.68
CA TRP A 16 2.81 17.97 -3.45
C TRP A 16 1.36 17.99 -3.91
N ARG A 17 0.46 18.71 -3.22
CA ARG A 17 -0.96 18.86 -3.61
C ARG A 17 -1.14 19.61 -4.93
N ALA A 18 -0.24 20.50 -5.26
CA ALA A 18 -0.22 21.25 -6.52
C ALA A 18 0.54 20.52 -7.64
N SER A 19 1.10 19.33 -7.38
CA SER A 19 1.87 18.56 -8.35
C SER A 19 0.96 17.96 -9.43
N PRO A 20 1.31 18.08 -10.74
CA PRO A 20 0.57 17.41 -11.82
C PRO A 20 0.56 15.88 -11.70
N LEU A 21 1.35 15.32 -10.80
CA LEU A 21 1.41 13.88 -10.52
C LEU A 21 0.31 13.42 -9.56
N HIS A 22 -0.51 14.34 -9.03
CA HIS A 22 -1.62 14.04 -8.15
C HIS A 22 -2.93 14.55 -8.74
N ASP A 23 -3.98 13.81 -8.53
CA ASP A 23 -5.34 14.26 -8.82
C ASP A 23 -5.73 15.37 -7.83
N PRO A 24 -6.13 16.57 -8.29
CA PRO A 24 -6.37 17.71 -7.41
C PRO A 24 -7.59 17.55 -6.50
N VAL A 25 -8.51 16.66 -6.83
CA VAL A 25 -9.73 16.41 -6.06
C VAL A 25 -9.53 15.27 -5.05
N THR A 26 -9.04 14.15 -5.54
CA THR A 26 -8.86 12.96 -4.71
C THR A 26 -7.53 12.95 -3.96
N LEU A 27 -6.56 13.75 -4.38
CA LEU A 27 -5.20 13.80 -3.89
C LEU A 27 -4.40 12.49 -4.10
N TYR A 28 -4.94 11.54 -4.85
CA TYR A 28 -4.21 10.32 -5.16
C TYR A 28 -3.06 10.61 -6.13
N ARG A 29 -1.97 9.90 -5.92
CA ARG A 29 -0.88 9.85 -6.88
C ARG A 29 -1.35 9.11 -8.12
N ILE A 30 -1.36 9.79 -9.27
CA ILE A 30 -1.92 9.27 -10.54
C ILE A 30 -0.85 8.90 -11.57
N ASP A 31 0.38 9.32 -11.35
CA ASP A 31 1.51 9.02 -12.24
C ASP A 31 2.75 8.64 -11.42
N ARG A 32 3.70 7.93 -12.04
CA ARG A 32 4.95 7.47 -11.43
C ARG A 32 4.73 6.81 -10.07
N PRO A 33 3.96 5.70 -10.01
CA PRO A 33 3.63 5.03 -8.75
C PRO A 33 4.85 4.49 -8.01
N ARG A 34 5.99 4.37 -8.69
CA ARG A 34 7.33 4.03 -8.13
C ARG A 34 8.20 5.27 -8.16
N SER A 35 8.24 5.98 -7.06
CA SER A 35 9.08 7.15 -6.81
C SER A 35 9.10 7.46 -5.32
N PRO A 36 10.10 8.20 -4.80
CA PRO A 36 10.19 8.52 -3.38
C PRO A 36 8.89 9.06 -2.81
N VAL A 37 8.49 8.52 -1.67
CA VAL A 37 7.29 8.93 -0.93
C VAL A 37 7.74 9.69 0.31
N PRO A 38 7.44 10.99 0.46
CA PRO A 38 8.02 11.83 1.51
C PRO A 38 7.50 11.51 2.92
N GLY A 39 6.37 10.84 3.04
CA GLY A 39 5.76 10.49 4.31
C GLY A 39 4.37 9.89 4.14
N PRO A 40 3.69 9.57 5.24
CA PRO A 40 2.34 9.00 5.21
C PRO A 40 1.31 10.01 4.71
N PRO A 41 0.10 9.55 4.32
CA PRO A 41 -1.05 10.44 4.15
C PRO A 41 -1.37 11.20 5.45
N GLU A 42 -1.94 12.38 5.33
CA GLU A 42 -2.40 13.16 6.48
C GLU A 42 -3.36 12.35 7.36
N GLY A 43 -3.14 12.35 8.66
CA GLY A 43 -3.92 11.59 9.64
C GLY A 43 -3.61 10.09 9.71
N VAL A 44 -2.67 9.60 8.91
CA VAL A 44 -2.25 8.19 8.91
C VAL A 44 -0.91 8.02 9.62
N GLU A 45 -0.85 7.11 10.60
CA GLU A 45 0.38 6.78 11.31
C GLU A 45 1.39 6.12 10.36
N SER A 46 2.67 6.54 10.41
CA SER A 46 3.77 5.84 9.74
C SER A 46 4.42 4.85 10.69
N LEU A 47 4.72 3.64 10.18
CA LEU A 47 5.33 2.58 10.97
C LEU A 47 6.74 2.23 10.47
N THR A 48 7.63 1.95 11.43
CA THR A 48 8.91 1.28 11.19
C THR A 48 8.72 -0.24 11.06
N THR A 49 9.71 -0.95 10.52
CA THR A 49 9.71 -2.42 10.43
C THR A 49 9.50 -3.08 11.79
N ALA A 50 10.17 -2.58 12.83
CA ALA A 50 10.02 -3.10 14.20
C ALA A 50 8.59 -2.91 14.75
N GLN A 51 7.96 -1.77 14.46
CA GLN A 51 6.58 -1.50 14.87
C GLN A 51 5.58 -2.39 14.12
N VAL A 52 5.81 -2.67 12.82
CA VAL A 52 4.99 -3.64 12.07
C VAL A 52 5.12 -5.03 12.70
N ALA A 53 6.35 -5.49 12.96
CA ALA A 53 6.59 -6.79 13.59
C ALA A 53 5.90 -6.91 14.95
N ALA A 54 5.95 -5.87 15.79
CA ALA A 54 5.29 -5.85 17.08
C ALA A 54 3.75 -5.88 17.01
N ARG A 55 3.17 -5.54 15.85
CA ARG A 55 1.71 -5.50 15.64
C ARG A 55 1.16 -6.73 14.88
N MET A 56 2.05 -7.64 14.44
CA MET A 56 1.61 -8.88 13.79
C MET A 56 0.63 -9.67 14.68
N GLY A 57 -0.37 -10.28 14.05
CA GLY A 57 -1.44 -10.99 14.75
C GLY A 57 -2.52 -10.10 15.40
N ARG A 58 -2.20 -8.83 15.70
CA ARG A 58 -3.16 -7.85 16.28
C ARG A 58 -3.70 -6.86 15.26
N ALA A 59 -2.97 -6.61 14.19
CA ALA A 59 -3.41 -5.79 13.07
C ALA A 59 -3.61 -6.67 11.83
N LEU A 60 -4.47 -6.22 10.91
CA LEU A 60 -4.61 -6.80 9.59
C LEU A 60 -3.54 -6.21 8.67
N LEU A 61 -2.64 -7.03 8.15
CA LEU A 61 -1.62 -6.63 7.18
C LEU A 61 -2.20 -6.74 5.77
N ILE A 62 -2.11 -5.66 5.00
CA ILE A 62 -2.61 -5.60 3.62
C ILE A 62 -1.46 -5.19 2.69
N ASP A 63 -1.12 -6.09 1.80
CA ASP A 63 -0.22 -5.84 0.68
C ASP A 63 -1.03 -5.35 -0.53
N VAL A 64 -0.64 -4.21 -1.11
CA VAL A 64 -1.25 -3.69 -2.33
C VAL A 64 -0.24 -3.62 -3.49
N SER A 65 0.87 -4.36 -3.39
CA SER A 65 1.89 -4.39 -4.43
C SER A 65 1.33 -4.88 -5.78
N PRO A 66 1.94 -4.46 -6.90
CA PRO A 66 1.49 -4.88 -8.21
C PRO A 66 1.64 -6.39 -8.40
N ALA A 67 0.76 -6.97 -9.19
CA ALA A 67 0.90 -8.31 -9.73
C ALA A 67 1.54 -8.23 -11.12
N GLU A 68 2.87 -8.13 -11.13
CA GLU A 68 3.63 -7.98 -12.37
C GLU A 68 3.41 -9.17 -13.32
N GLU A 69 3.20 -8.87 -14.60
CA GLU A 69 2.97 -9.87 -15.67
C GLU A 69 1.78 -10.82 -15.40
N ALA A 70 0.93 -10.52 -14.42
CA ALA A 70 -0.24 -11.31 -14.10
C ALA A 70 -1.46 -10.89 -14.93
N ARG A 71 -2.39 -11.81 -15.11
CA ARG A 71 -3.68 -11.56 -15.76
C ARG A 71 -4.80 -11.70 -14.75
N ARG A 72 -5.69 -10.70 -14.73
CA ARG A 72 -6.91 -10.77 -13.94
C ARG A 72 -8.08 -11.08 -14.86
N ASP A 73 -8.82 -12.13 -14.57
CA ASP A 73 -10.06 -12.43 -15.25
C ASP A 73 -11.12 -11.37 -14.88
N PRO A 74 -11.74 -10.68 -15.86
CA PRO A 74 -12.65 -9.58 -15.59
C PRO A 74 -13.99 -10.03 -14.99
N VAL A 75 -14.37 -11.29 -15.19
CA VAL A 75 -15.67 -11.83 -14.74
C VAL A 75 -15.53 -12.38 -13.33
N SER A 76 -14.65 -13.36 -13.13
CA SER A 76 -14.45 -13.99 -11.82
C SER A 76 -13.57 -13.21 -10.86
N GLY A 77 -12.81 -12.23 -11.36
CA GLY A 77 -11.84 -11.49 -10.56
C GLY A 77 -10.58 -12.27 -10.18
N ARG A 78 -10.44 -13.51 -10.63
CA ARG A 78 -9.29 -14.38 -10.32
C ARG A 78 -8.05 -13.91 -11.05
N TRP A 79 -6.90 -14.08 -10.38
CA TRP A 79 -5.59 -13.77 -10.94
C TRP A 79 -4.86 -15.03 -11.37
N THR A 80 -4.25 -14.96 -12.55
CA THR A 80 -3.25 -15.94 -13.01
C THR A 80 -1.90 -15.25 -12.92
N LEU A 81 -1.05 -15.73 -12.02
CA LEU A 81 0.28 -15.18 -11.79
C LEU A 81 1.28 -15.79 -12.76
N ALA A 82 2.19 -14.99 -13.31
CA ALA A 82 3.29 -15.46 -14.15
C ALA A 82 4.35 -16.22 -13.33
N ARG A 83 4.49 -15.86 -12.05
CA ARG A 83 5.44 -16.46 -11.09
C ARG A 83 4.90 -16.41 -9.67
N PRO A 84 5.39 -17.29 -8.75
CA PRO A 84 5.03 -17.23 -7.34
C PRO A 84 5.33 -15.86 -6.75
N ALA A 85 4.42 -15.35 -5.94
CA ALA A 85 4.59 -14.10 -5.22
C ALA A 85 4.89 -14.34 -3.74
N GLN A 86 5.58 -13.39 -3.12
CA GLN A 86 5.89 -13.40 -1.70
C GLN A 86 5.49 -12.08 -1.06
N SER A 87 5.16 -12.12 0.22
CA SER A 87 4.80 -10.95 1.02
C SER A 87 5.23 -11.12 2.47
N ILE A 88 4.96 -10.14 3.31
CA ILE A 88 5.14 -10.24 4.76
C ILE A 88 4.22 -11.36 5.28
N PRO A 89 4.71 -12.27 6.14
CA PRO A 89 3.91 -13.37 6.67
C PRO A 89 2.58 -12.90 7.25
N GLY A 90 1.50 -13.56 6.88
CA GLY A 90 0.15 -13.22 7.34
C GLY A 90 -0.52 -12.03 6.62
N ALA A 91 0.14 -11.43 5.65
CA ALA A 91 -0.48 -10.39 4.84
C ALA A 91 -1.54 -10.95 3.89
N VAL A 92 -2.58 -10.16 3.67
CA VAL A 92 -3.59 -10.39 2.64
C VAL A 92 -3.26 -9.51 1.44
N TRP A 93 -3.11 -10.10 0.26
CA TRP A 93 -2.67 -9.39 -0.93
C TRP A 93 -3.84 -8.98 -1.83
N PHE A 94 -3.98 -7.68 -2.04
CA PHE A 94 -4.92 -7.06 -2.97
C PHE A 94 -4.12 -6.36 -4.08
N PRO A 95 -3.71 -7.09 -5.13
CA PRO A 95 -2.90 -6.51 -6.19
C PRO A 95 -3.54 -5.28 -6.80
N GLU A 96 -2.74 -4.24 -7.07
CA GLU A 96 -3.16 -3.01 -7.77
C GLU A 96 -4.20 -2.15 -7.04
N ALA A 97 -4.63 -2.51 -5.81
CA ALA A 97 -5.74 -1.83 -5.12
C ALA A 97 -5.46 -0.37 -4.75
N GLY A 98 -4.21 0.04 -4.77
CA GLY A 98 -3.79 1.42 -4.55
C GLY A 98 -3.51 2.23 -5.81
N ARG A 99 -3.66 1.65 -7.00
CA ARG A 99 -3.43 2.38 -8.25
C ARG A 99 -4.48 3.48 -8.46
N ALA A 100 -4.04 4.62 -9.00
CA ALA A 100 -4.91 5.71 -9.39
C ALA A 100 -4.34 6.37 -10.69
N PRO A 101 -5.17 6.56 -11.75
CA PRO A 101 -6.47 5.92 -11.88
C PRO A 101 -6.32 4.40 -11.90
N GLY A 102 -7.23 3.69 -11.28
CA GLY A 102 -7.18 2.24 -11.12
C GLY A 102 -8.41 1.53 -11.69
N ASN A 103 -8.32 0.22 -11.78
CA ASN A 103 -9.45 -0.60 -12.18
C ASN A 103 -10.56 -0.52 -11.11
N THR A 104 -11.75 -0.06 -11.51
CA THR A 104 -12.89 0.17 -10.60
C THR A 104 -13.33 -1.10 -9.88
N ALA A 105 -13.29 -2.25 -10.53
CA ALA A 105 -13.68 -3.53 -9.92
C ALA A 105 -12.67 -3.97 -8.84
N ILE A 106 -11.36 -3.73 -9.06
CA ILE A 106 -10.33 -4.00 -8.05
C ILE A 106 -10.52 -3.09 -6.84
N ILE A 107 -10.75 -1.80 -7.07
CA ILE A 107 -10.95 -0.82 -6.01
C ILE A 107 -12.22 -1.13 -5.23
N ALA A 108 -13.33 -1.44 -5.91
CA ALA A 108 -14.60 -1.80 -5.28
C ALA A 108 -14.47 -3.06 -4.42
N HIS A 109 -13.81 -4.11 -4.95
CA HIS A 109 -13.53 -5.33 -4.20
C HIS A 109 -12.71 -5.04 -2.93
N PHE A 110 -11.63 -4.28 -3.06
CA PHE A 110 -10.77 -3.89 -1.96
C PHE A 110 -11.53 -3.11 -0.87
N THR A 111 -12.26 -2.07 -1.25
CA THR A 111 -12.98 -1.21 -0.30
C THR A 111 -14.16 -1.89 0.38
N ALA A 112 -14.81 -2.83 -0.30
CA ALA A 112 -15.89 -3.63 0.31
C ALA A 112 -15.35 -4.72 1.25
N THR A 113 -14.19 -5.30 0.95
CA THR A 113 -13.69 -6.49 1.63
C THR A 113 -12.82 -6.16 2.85
N VAL A 114 -11.93 -5.16 2.73
CA VAL A 114 -10.98 -4.86 3.82
C VAL A 114 -11.66 -4.50 5.15
N PRO A 115 -12.75 -3.70 5.21
CA PRO A 115 -13.47 -3.45 6.45
C PRO A 115 -13.98 -4.72 7.13
N GLN A 116 -14.47 -5.68 6.35
CA GLN A 116 -14.96 -6.96 6.85
C GLN A 116 -13.82 -7.81 7.40
N LEU A 117 -12.69 -7.91 6.68
CA LEU A 117 -11.51 -8.64 7.14
C LEU A 117 -10.87 -7.99 8.38
N ALA A 118 -10.89 -6.67 8.46
CA ALA A 118 -10.38 -5.94 9.62
C ALA A 118 -11.18 -6.26 10.88
N ALA A 119 -12.51 -6.35 10.78
CA ALA A 119 -13.40 -6.63 11.92
C ALA A 119 -13.07 -5.76 13.14
N GLY A 120 -12.86 -4.45 12.92
CA GLY A 120 -12.50 -3.48 13.94
C GLY A 120 -11.02 -3.42 14.32
N ARG A 121 -10.18 -4.35 13.85
CA ARG A 121 -8.72 -4.31 14.07
C ARG A 121 -8.08 -3.17 13.27
N PRO A 122 -6.95 -2.61 13.74
CA PRO A 122 -6.13 -1.72 12.94
C PRO A 122 -5.66 -2.41 11.65
N VAL A 123 -5.53 -1.63 10.57
CA VAL A 123 -5.08 -2.09 9.25
C VAL A 123 -3.71 -1.49 8.98
N ILE A 124 -2.74 -2.30 8.63
CA ILE A 124 -1.41 -1.85 8.18
C ILE A 124 -1.34 -2.04 6.66
N ILE A 125 -1.20 -0.94 5.94
CA ILE A 125 -1.09 -0.94 4.48
C ILE A 125 0.36 -0.79 4.07
N PHE A 126 0.80 -1.64 3.13
CA PHE A 126 2.12 -1.57 2.55
C PHE A 126 2.15 -2.03 1.09
N CYS A 127 3.28 -1.83 0.45
CA CYS A 127 3.61 -2.25 -0.91
C CYS A 127 5.10 -2.62 -0.96
N LEU A 128 5.80 -2.20 -1.99
CA LEU A 128 7.25 -2.12 -2.07
C LEU A 128 7.74 -0.78 -1.48
N ALA A 129 9.03 -0.62 -1.25
CA ALA A 129 9.60 0.69 -0.95
C ALA A 129 9.30 1.68 -2.10
N ASP A 130 9.21 2.96 -1.79
CA ASP A 130 8.95 4.03 -2.77
C ASP A 130 7.73 3.75 -3.68
N CYS A 131 6.67 3.24 -3.10
CA CYS A 131 5.46 2.83 -3.81
C CYS A 131 4.24 3.62 -3.36
N TRP A 132 3.76 4.53 -4.21
CA TRP A 132 2.60 5.37 -3.95
C TRP A 132 1.27 4.62 -3.89
N MET A 133 1.22 3.37 -4.39
CA MET A 133 -0.01 2.58 -4.28
C MET A 133 -0.39 2.31 -2.83
N SER A 134 0.57 2.01 -1.95
CA SER A 134 0.27 1.84 -0.53
C SER A 134 -0.18 3.15 0.13
N TRP A 135 0.38 4.28 -0.29
CA TRP A 135 -0.03 5.59 0.16
C TRP A 135 -1.49 5.90 -0.25
N ASN A 136 -1.82 5.69 -1.53
CA ASN A 136 -3.19 5.87 -2.04
C ASN A 136 -4.20 4.95 -1.35
N ALA A 137 -3.84 3.68 -1.13
CA ALA A 137 -4.70 2.73 -0.45
C ALA A 137 -4.92 3.11 1.02
N ALA A 138 -3.86 3.55 1.71
CA ALA A 138 -3.96 4.02 3.09
C ALA A 138 -4.88 5.25 3.21
N LEU A 139 -4.69 6.25 2.33
CA LEU A 139 -5.57 7.43 2.28
C LEU A 139 -7.03 7.05 2.03
N ARG A 140 -7.28 6.11 1.11
CA ARG A 140 -8.63 5.64 0.78
C ARG A 140 -9.32 5.01 1.98
N LEU A 141 -8.67 4.08 2.66
CA LEU A 141 -9.25 3.41 3.82
C LEU A 141 -9.38 4.34 5.02
N HIS A 142 -8.43 5.26 5.22
CA HIS A 142 -8.52 6.28 6.26
C HIS A 142 -9.76 7.17 6.06
N ARG A 143 -10.03 7.62 4.84
CA ARG A 143 -11.24 8.40 4.50
C ARG A 143 -12.55 7.63 4.67
N MET A 144 -12.48 6.31 4.68
CA MET A 144 -13.62 5.44 5.01
C MET A 144 -13.80 5.25 6.53
N GLY A 145 -12.97 5.88 7.36
CA GLY A 145 -13.05 5.81 8.82
C GLY A 145 -12.34 4.61 9.46
N LEU A 146 -11.53 3.84 8.71
CA LEU A 146 -10.77 2.75 9.29
C LEU A 146 -9.56 3.28 10.07
N LYS A 147 -9.15 2.52 11.10
CA LYS A 147 -7.88 2.73 11.81
C LYS A 147 -6.74 2.22 10.93
N VAL A 148 -6.09 3.12 10.20
CA VAL A 148 -5.05 2.77 9.22
C VAL A 148 -3.69 3.27 9.68
N ALA A 149 -2.69 2.43 9.51
CA ALA A 149 -1.28 2.80 9.56
C ALA A 149 -0.62 2.45 8.22
N TRP A 150 0.38 3.23 7.83
CA TRP A 150 1.13 3.04 6.60
C TRP A 150 2.55 2.56 6.89
N TYR A 151 2.99 1.51 6.21
CA TYR A 151 4.36 1.01 6.26
C TYR A 151 5.08 1.30 4.94
N GLY A 152 5.72 2.47 4.86
CA GLY A 152 6.32 3.00 3.63
C GLY A 152 7.54 2.22 3.13
N ALA A 153 8.33 1.62 4.04
CA ALA A 153 9.45 0.77 3.64
C ALA A 153 8.99 -0.54 2.96
N GLY A 154 7.76 -0.95 3.22
CA GLY A 154 7.11 -2.05 2.54
C GLY A 154 7.82 -3.39 2.64
N ARG A 155 7.53 -4.27 1.70
CA ARG A 155 8.14 -5.59 1.61
C ARG A 155 9.67 -5.54 1.48
N ASP A 156 10.19 -4.53 0.78
CA ASP A 156 11.64 -4.36 0.58
C ASP A 156 12.33 -4.01 1.91
N GLY A 157 11.74 -3.11 2.72
CA GLY A 157 12.25 -2.78 4.05
C GLY A 157 12.16 -3.96 5.02
N TRP A 158 11.12 -4.79 4.91
CA TRP A 158 10.99 -6.01 5.68
C TRP A 158 12.13 -6.99 5.38
N ALA A 159 12.41 -7.23 4.09
CA ALA A 159 13.48 -8.12 3.65
C ALA A 159 14.88 -7.56 3.99
N SER A 160 15.07 -6.24 3.88
CA SER A 160 16.33 -5.57 4.24
C SER A 160 16.63 -5.68 5.74
N ASP A 161 15.60 -5.80 6.59
CA ASP A 161 15.72 -6.08 8.03
C ASP A 161 15.94 -7.59 8.31
N GLN A 162 16.37 -8.35 7.31
CA GLN A 162 16.66 -9.79 7.34
C GLN A 162 15.46 -10.65 7.80
N ARG A 163 14.24 -10.19 7.59
CA ARG A 163 13.01 -10.92 7.91
C ARG A 163 12.54 -11.74 6.74
N SER A 164 12.11 -12.95 7.03
CA SER A 164 11.60 -13.86 6.00
C SER A 164 10.30 -13.35 5.39
N LEU A 165 10.15 -13.54 4.07
CA LEU A 165 8.90 -13.43 3.35
C LEU A 165 8.22 -14.80 3.27
N ALA A 166 6.92 -14.80 3.01
CA ALA A 166 6.11 -16.01 2.84
C ALA A 166 5.38 -15.98 1.48
N PRO A 167 5.08 -17.13 0.89
CA PRO A 167 4.24 -17.21 -0.30
C PRO A 167 2.89 -16.54 -0.06
N VAL A 168 2.40 -15.81 -1.07
CA VAL A 168 1.10 -15.15 -1.03
C VAL A 168 0.39 -15.32 -2.37
N ILE A 169 -0.93 -15.41 -2.32
CA ILE A 169 -1.81 -15.39 -3.50
C ILE A 169 -2.75 -14.19 -3.42
N PRO A 170 -3.20 -13.64 -4.56
CA PRO A 170 -4.19 -12.58 -4.56
C PRO A 170 -5.45 -13.00 -3.84
N PHE A 171 -5.97 -12.10 -3.01
CA PHE A 171 -7.21 -12.36 -2.31
C PHE A 171 -8.39 -12.26 -3.29
N VAL A 172 -9.22 -13.31 -3.29
CA VAL A 172 -10.53 -13.35 -3.94
C VAL A 172 -11.54 -13.84 -2.91
N ASN A 173 -12.75 -13.34 -2.95
CA ASN A 173 -13.81 -13.88 -2.10
C ASN A 173 -14.00 -15.36 -2.42
N LYS A 174 -14.13 -16.19 -1.39
CA LYS A 174 -14.60 -17.56 -1.61
C LYS A 174 -16.01 -17.46 -2.18
N GLU A 175 -16.24 -18.09 -3.32
CA GLU A 175 -17.60 -18.29 -3.81
C GLU A 175 -18.38 -19.01 -2.71
N LYS A 176 -19.57 -18.46 -2.39
CA LYS A 176 -20.50 -19.08 -1.44
C LYS A 176 -21.15 -20.30 -2.09
#